data_a4e4a791771b9d654e58c453e420b1a3
#
_entry.id   a4e4a791771b9d654e58c453e420b1a3
#
_cell.length_a   1.000
_cell.length_b   1.000
_cell.length_c   1.000
_cell.angle_alpha   90.00
_cell.angle_beta   90.00
_cell.angle_gamma   90.00
#
_symmetry.space_group_name_H-M   'P 1'
#
loop_
_entity.id
_entity.type
_entity.pdbx_description
1 polymer ?
#
loop_
_entity_poly.entity_id
_entity_poly.type
_entity_poly.pdbx_seq_one_letter_code
_entity_poly.pdbx_strand_id
1 'polypeptide(L)'
;MMNTNYKVIDRDKYYRKGVFRHFSEDCKCSTSITARIDVTELASYSKKTGTKFYINFLYILSNVMNSREDYRMGYLWQTDELICYDVINPTQYVFHEDTETCTPVYTEYFEDYEKFYASALRDVEEAKKTREYGLDMANHPNWFDASFISWLSYDSLNIELPDGHLYFEIGRAHV
;
A
#
# COMPACT_ATOMS: atom_id res chain seq x y z
N MET A 1 14.92 2.66 15.45
CA MET A 1 14.84 2.93 14.01
C MET A 1 14.89 1.59 13.32
N MET A 2 13.79 1.16 12.68
CA MET A 2 13.86 0.03 11.77
C MET A 2 14.71 0.47 10.58
N ASN A 3 15.68 -0.35 10.23
CA ASN A 3 16.60 -0.04 9.14
C ASN A 3 15.86 -0.33 7.82
N THR A 4 15.23 0.69 7.25
CA THR A 4 14.58 0.56 5.95
C THR A 4 15.65 0.51 4.89
N ASN A 5 15.92 -0.68 4.37
CA ASN A 5 16.94 -0.87 3.35
C ASN A 5 16.40 -0.49 1.98
N TYR A 6 17.20 0.24 1.24
CA TYR A 6 16.96 0.55 -0.18
C TYR A 6 18.28 0.68 -0.93
N LYS A 7 18.23 0.49 -2.23
CA LYS A 7 19.35 0.81 -3.14
C LYS A 7 19.05 2.11 -3.87
N VAL A 8 20.06 2.97 -4.01
CA VAL A 8 20.00 4.15 -4.88
C VAL A 8 20.14 3.70 -6.33
N ILE A 9 19.28 4.21 -7.20
CA ILE A 9 19.29 3.94 -8.63
C ILE A 9 20.10 5.03 -9.33
N ASP A 10 21.11 4.65 -10.07
CA ASP A 10 21.87 5.55 -10.94
C ASP A 10 20.94 6.10 -12.05
N ARG A 11 20.49 7.35 -11.90
CA ARG A 11 19.54 7.98 -12.83
C ARG A 11 20.08 8.08 -14.25
N ASP A 12 21.38 8.25 -14.42
CA ASP A 12 22.00 8.37 -15.75
C ASP A 12 22.01 7.03 -16.51
N LYS A 13 22.05 5.93 -15.79
CA LYS A 13 21.98 4.57 -16.31
C LYS A 13 20.58 3.98 -16.31
N TYR A 14 19.63 4.65 -15.68
CA TYR A 14 18.27 4.14 -15.61
C TYR A 14 17.62 4.10 -16.99
N TYR A 15 17.13 2.93 -17.40
CA TYR A 15 16.64 2.70 -18.76
C TYR A 15 15.42 3.55 -19.13
N ARG A 16 14.64 4.02 -18.15
CA ARG A 16 13.49 4.93 -18.32
C ARG A 16 13.81 6.38 -17.94
N LYS A 17 15.06 6.77 -17.89
CA LYS A 17 15.47 8.11 -17.42
C LYS A 17 14.75 9.28 -18.12
N GLY A 18 14.53 9.17 -19.43
CA GLY A 18 13.83 10.22 -20.20
C GLY A 18 12.36 10.37 -19.79
N VAL A 19 11.66 9.24 -19.63
CA VAL A 19 10.27 9.20 -19.17
C VAL A 19 10.16 9.67 -17.72
N PHE A 20 11.05 9.18 -16.86
CA PHE A 20 11.11 9.60 -15.46
C PHE A 20 11.30 11.11 -15.34
N ARG A 21 12.29 11.67 -16.07
CA ARG A 21 12.54 13.11 -16.06
C ARG A 21 11.31 13.90 -16.52
N HIS A 22 10.71 13.49 -17.63
CA HIS A 22 9.53 14.17 -18.15
C HIS A 22 8.40 14.26 -17.12
N PHE A 23 8.06 13.15 -16.46
CA PHE A 23 6.95 13.12 -15.51
C PHE A 23 7.30 13.65 -14.11
N SER A 24 8.57 13.74 -13.75
CA SER A 24 8.99 14.32 -12.47
C SER A 24 9.24 15.84 -12.57
N GLU A 25 9.70 16.33 -13.72
CA GLU A 25 10.13 17.73 -13.88
C GLU A 25 9.17 18.54 -14.76
N ASP A 26 8.82 18.01 -15.95
CA ASP A 26 8.12 18.80 -16.98
C ASP A 26 6.59 18.69 -16.88
N CYS A 27 6.06 17.50 -16.61
CA CYS A 27 4.62 17.22 -16.65
C CYS A 27 4.21 16.33 -15.49
N LYS A 28 4.01 16.91 -14.32
CA LYS A 28 3.52 16.18 -13.15
C LYS A 28 2.09 15.73 -13.38
N CYS A 29 1.85 14.45 -13.37
CA CYS A 29 0.52 13.86 -13.52
C CYS A 29 0.36 12.63 -12.64
N SER A 30 -0.88 12.34 -12.26
CA SER A 30 -1.29 11.10 -11.63
C SER A 30 -2.00 10.20 -12.65
N THR A 31 -1.94 8.89 -12.46
CA THR A 31 -2.67 7.93 -13.28
C THR A 31 -3.57 7.09 -12.38
N SER A 32 -4.85 7.05 -12.69
CA SER A 32 -5.83 6.19 -12.03
C SER A 32 -6.27 5.09 -13.00
N ILE A 33 -6.24 3.84 -12.52
CA ILE A 33 -6.66 2.68 -13.31
C ILE A 33 -7.72 1.92 -12.50
N THR A 34 -8.89 1.72 -13.09
CA THR A 34 -9.93 0.86 -12.51
C THR A 34 -9.96 -0.47 -13.25
N ALA A 35 -9.86 -1.57 -12.51
CA ALA A 35 -9.95 -2.92 -13.03
C ALA A 35 -10.91 -3.77 -12.18
N ARG A 36 -11.62 -4.71 -12.85
CA ARG A 36 -12.44 -5.71 -12.15
C ARG A 36 -11.62 -6.97 -11.95
N ILE A 37 -11.59 -7.46 -10.71
CA ILE A 37 -10.87 -8.67 -10.33
C ILE A 37 -11.89 -9.66 -9.77
N ASP A 38 -11.89 -10.89 -10.28
CA ASP A 38 -12.70 -11.96 -9.71
C ASP A 38 -12.03 -12.47 -8.43
N VAL A 39 -12.75 -12.34 -7.32
CA VAL A 39 -12.27 -12.73 -5.98
C VAL A 39 -13.11 -13.88 -5.39
N THR A 40 -13.91 -14.57 -6.22
CA THR A 40 -14.83 -15.64 -5.79
C THR A 40 -14.11 -16.75 -5.04
N GLU A 41 -12.97 -17.21 -5.55
CA GLU A 41 -12.18 -18.26 -4.91
C GLU A 41 -11.60 -17.81 -3.57
N LEU A 42 -11.11 -16.57 -3.50
CA LEU A 42 -10.57 -16.00 -2.27
C LEU A 42 -11.66 -15.83 -1.20
N ALA A 43 -12.85 -15.38 -1.60
CA ALA A 43 -13.99 -15.26 -0.70
C ALA A 43 -14.43 -16.64 -0.17
N SER A 44 -14.46 -17.65 -1.04
CA SER A 44 -14.74 -19.03 -0.66
C SER A 44 -13.71 -19.60 0.31
N TYR A 45 -12.43 -19.41 0.01
CA TYR A 45 -11.33 -19.80 0.88
C TYR A 45 -11.45 -19.17 2.27
N SER A 46 -11.68 -17.85 2.32
CA SER A 46 -11.82 -17.11 3.58
C SER A 46 -12.96 -17.64 4.45
N LYS A 47 -14.12 -17.95 3.83
CA LYS A 47 -15.24 -18.57 4.53
C LYS A 47 -14.90 -19.96 5.05
N LYS A 48 -14.27 -20.78 4.23
CA LYS A 48 -13.91 -22.19 4.57
C LYS A 48 -12.89 -22.26 5.70
N THR A 49 -11.94 -21.35 5.74
CA THR A 49 -10.85 -21.34 6.73
C THR A 49 -11.17 -20.48 7.96
N GLY A 50 -12.22 -19.68 7.92
CA GLY A 50 -12.55 -18.71 8.97
C GLY A 50 -11.60 -17.51 9.02
N THR A 51 -10.81 -17.29 7.95
CA THR A 51 -9.87 -16.17 7.86
C THR A 51 -10.53 -14.90 7.34
N LYS A 52 -9.94 -13.74 7.62
CA LYS A 52 -10.46 -12.45 7.18
C LYS A 52 -10.15 -12.22 5.70
N PHE A 53 -11.18 -12.01 4.88
CA PHE A 53 -11.03 -11.77 3.45
C PHE A 53 -10.04 -10.65 3.13
N TYR A 54 -10.18 -9.50 3.80
CA TYR A 54 -9.34 -8.34 3.53
C TYR A 54 -7.86 -8.58 3.87
N ILE A 55 -7.54 -9.37 4.91
CA ILE A 55 -6.15 -9.72 5.24
C ILE A 55 -5.58 -10.67 4.17
N ASN A 56 -6.39 -11.64 3.72
CA ASN A 56 -5.99 -12.54 2.64
C ASN A 56 -5.72 -11.79 1.33
N PHE A 57 -6.59 -10.83 0.99
CA PHE A 57 -6.42 -9.98 -0.19
C PHE A 57 -5.17 -9.09 -0.03
N LEU A 58 -4.99 -8.49 1.14
CA LEU A 58 -3.83 -7.67 1.45
C LEU A 58 -2.51 -8.44 1.32
N TYR A 59 -2.49 -9.72 1.73
CA TYR A 59 -1.34 -10.59 1.53
C TYR A 59 -1.02 -10.79 0.06
N ILE A 60 -2.02 -11.15 -0.76
CA ILE A 60 -1.85 -11.35 -2.20
C ILE A 60 -1.33 -10.06 -2.85
N LEU A 61 -1.92 -8.93 -2.50
CA LEU A 61 -1.51 -7.63 -2.98
C LEU A 61 -0.06 -7.32 -2.61
N SER A 62 0.32 -7.56 -1.35
CA SER A 62 1.68 -7.35 -0.88
C SER A 62 2.70 -8.23 -1.61
N ASN A 63 2.34 -9.48 -1.93
CA ASN A 63 3.18 -10.34 -2.75
C ASN A 63 3.39 -9.76 -4.16
N VAL A 64 2.32 -9.28 -4.80
CA VAL A 64 2.41 -8.66 -6.13
C VAL A 64 3.29 -7.42 -6.08
N MET A 65 3.08 -6.54 -5.11
CA MET A 65 3.86 -5.32 -4.96
C MET A 65 5.35 -5.61 -4.70
N ASN A 66 5.66 -6.61 -3.88
CA ASN A 66 7.04 -7.00 -3.59
C ASN A 66 7.71 -7.83 -4.69
N SER A 67 6.95 -8.42 -5.61
CA SER A 67 7.49 -9.26 -6.71
C SER A 67 8.24 -8.46 -7.77
N ARG A 68 8.06 -7.13 -7.85
CA ARG A 68 8.63 -6.29 -8.90
C ARG A 68 9.37 -5.09 -8.33
N GLU A 69 10.56 -4.83 -8.87
CA GLU A 69 11.32 -3.61 -8.52
C GLU A 69 10.55 -2.33 -8.83
N ASP A 70 9.83 -2.28 -9.96
CA ASP A 70 9.05 -1.12 -10.40
C ASP A 70 8.05 -0.65 -9.33
N TYR A 71 7.46 -1.59 -8.57
CA TYR A 71 6.48 -1.28 -7.52
C TYR A 71 7.11 -0.92 -6.18
N ARG A 72 8.41 -1.18 -6.02
CA ARG A 72 9.18 -0.85 -4.82
C ARG A 72 10.03 0.41 -4.98
N MET A 73 9.91 1.08 -6.12
CA MET A 73 10.64 2.32 -6.37
C MET A 73 10.04 3.48 -5.61
N GLY A 74 10.87 4.38 -5.15
CA GLY A 74 10.50 5.62 -4.50
C GLY A 74 11.42 6.76 -4.92
N TYR A 75 11.04 7.98 -4.57
CA TYR A 75 11.85 9.16 -4.83
C TYR A 75 12.02 9.96 -3.54
N LEU A 76 13.27 10.18 -3.15
CA LEU A 76 13.61 10.97 -1.97
C LEU A 76 13.84 12.42 -2.40
N TRP A 77 12.82 13.25 -2.20
CA TRP A 77 12.85 14.66 -2.60
C TRP A 77 13.94 15.47 -1.91
N GLN A 78 14.29 15.11 -0.68
CA GLN A 78 15.30 15.80 0.13
C GLN A 78 16.70 15.63 -0.42
N THR A 79 16.98 14.49 -1.04
CA THR A 79 18.31 14.14 -1.57
C THR A 79 18.33 14.04 -3.10
N ASP A 80 17.18 14.24 -3.77
CA ASP A 80 17.01 14.11 -5.23
C ASP A 80 17.41 12.70 -5.73
N GLU A 81 17.07 11.67 -4.95
CA GLU A 81 17.47 10.28 -5.25
C GLU A 81 16.28 9.42 -5.67
N LEU A 82 16.44 8.72 -6.80
CA LEU A 82 15.59 7.61 -7.17
C LEU A 82 16.07 6.35 -6.45
N ILE A 83 15.20 5.69 -5.73
CA ILE A 83 15.53 4.54 -4.91
C ILE A 83 14.65 3.34 -5.23
N CYS A 84 15.08 2.15 -4.81
CA CYS A 84 14.25 0.95 -4.79
C CYS A 84 14.38 0.30 -3.41
N TYR A 85 13.26 0.21 -2.70
CA TYR A 85 13.21 -0.47 -1.42
C TYR A 85 13.41 -1.98 -1.57
N ASP A 86 14.06 -2.62 -0.59
CA ASP A 86 14.15 -4.09 -0.56
C ASP A 86 12.77 -4.72 -0.35
N VAL A 87 11.95 -4.07 0.49
CA VAL A 87 10.58 -4.48 0.80
C VAL A 87 9.72 -3.23 0.95
N ILE A 88 8.46 -3.30 0.47
CA ILE A 88 7.41 -2.35 0.79
C ILE A 88 6.27 -3.04 1.55
N ASN A 89 5.67 -2.30 2.46
CA ASN A 89 4.71 -2.81 3.43
C ASN A 89 3.33 -2.21 3.19
N PRO A 90 2.25 -2.97 3.36
CA PRO A 90 0.92 -2.42 3.21
C PRO A 90 0.53 -1.54 4.40
N THR A 91 -0.18 -0.45 4.10
CA THR A 91 -1.02 0.25 5.07
C THR A 91 -2.48 0.01 4.74
N GLN A 92 -3.30 -0.03 5.75
CA GLN A 92 -4.75 -0.14 5.66
C GLN A 92 -5.41 0.74 6.73
N TYR A 93 -6.72 0.85 6.72
CA TYR A 93 -7.43 1.73 7.63
C TYR A 93 -8.49 0.98 8.42
N VAL A 94 -8.52 1.19 9.73
CA VAL A 94 -9.59 0.72 10.62
C VAL A 94 -10.57 1.86 10.83
N PHE A 95 -11.80 1.69 10.34
CA PHE A 95 -12.88 2.64 10.54
C PHE A 95 -13.49 2.49 11.94
N HIS A 96 -13.78 3.60 12.59
CA HIS A 96 -14.42 3.69 13.90
C HIS A 96 -15.79 4.34 13.76
N GLU A 97 -16.84 3.54 13.91
CA GLU A 97 -18.23 4.01 13.75
C GLU A 97 -18.64 5.05 14.80
N ASP A 98 -18.08 4.97 16.01
CA ASP A 98 -18.39 5.87 17.14
C ASP A 98 -17.89 7.30 16.95
N THR A 99 -16.83 7.49 16.19
CA THR A 99 -16.19 8.80 15.93
C THR A 99 -16.21 9.19 14.44
N GLU A 100 -16.65 8.28 13.56
CA GLU A 100 -16.61 8.45 12.10
C GLU A 100 -15.19 8.81 11.59
N THR A 101 -14.16 8.22 12.24
CA THR A 101 -12.75 8.41 11.92
C THR A 101 -12.08 7.11 11.50
N CYS A 102 -10.84 7.21 10.99
CA CYS A 102 -10.03 6.05 10.66
C CYS A 102 -8.69 6.10 11.38
N THR A 103 -8.21 4.94 11.79
CA THR A 103 -6.82 4.76 12.24
C THR A 103 -6.05 4.03 11.15
N PRO A 104 -4.97 4.61 10.59
CA PRO A 104 -4.10 3.90 9.65
C PRO A 104 -3.34 2.78 10.37
N VAL A 105 -3.17 1.67 9.67
CA VAL A 105 -2.51 0.47 10.19
C VAL A 105 -1.38 0.09 9.26
N TYR A 106 -0.16 0.14 9.75
CA TYR A 106 1.01 -0.38 9.07
C TYR A 106 1.21 -1.84 9.46
N THR A 107 1.41 -2.72 8.48
CA THR A 107 1.71 -4.13 8.71
C THR A 107 2.99 -4.52 8.00
N GLU A 108 3.93 -5.12 8.72
CA GLU A 108 5.15 -5.64 8.13
C GLU A 108 4.85 -6.80 7.19
N TYR A 109 5.39 -6.76 5.97
CA TYR A 109 5.26 -7.83 5.00
C TYR A 109 6.19 -9.00 5.31
N PHE A 110 5.66 -10.19 5.21
CA PHE A 110 6.39 -11.47 5.26
C PHE A 110 5.97 -12.34 4.08
N GLU A 111 6.91 -13.02 3.44
CA GLU A 111 6.59 -14.02 2.40
C GLU A 111 5.80 -15.20 2.97
N ASP A 112 6.02 -15.53 4.24
CA ASP A 112 5.26 -16.54 4.97
C ASP A 112 3.85 -16.02 5.30
N TYR A 113 2.84 -16.69 4.75
CA TYR A 113 1.44 -16.30 4.92
C TYR A 113 0.99 -16.29 6.37
N GLU A 114 1.32 -17.36 7.13
CA GLU A 114 0.85 -17.49 8.52
C GLU A 114 1.44 -16.36 9.38
N LYS A 115 2.70 -16.04 9.16
CA LYS A 115 3.37 -14.96 9.86
C LYS A 115 2.77 -13.60 9.50
N PHE A 116 2.53 -13.34 8.20
CA PHE A 116 1.89 -12.12 7.75
C PHE A 116 0.48 -11.99 8.32
N TYR A 117 -0.33 -13.05 8.21
CA TYR A 117 -1.72 -13.04 8.67
C TYR A 117 -1.80 -12.76 10.17
N ALA A 118 -0.98 -13.42 10.98
CA ALA A 118 -0.93 -13.21 12.42
C ALA A 118 -0.51 -11.77 12.79
N SER A 119 0.47 -11.22 12.06
CA SER A 119 0.89 -9.82 12.26
C SER A 119 -0.22 -8.84 11.89
N ALA A 120 -0.80 -8.97 10.70
CA ALA A 120 -1.88 -8.10 10.24
C ALA A 120 -3.11 -8.13 11.15
N LEU A 121 -3.48 -9.31 11.63
CA LEU A 121 -4.59 -9.45 12.57
C LEU A 121 -4.31 -8.73 13.89
N ARG A 122 -3.12 -8.92 14.46
CA ARG A 122 -2.70 -8.23 15.68
C ARG A 122 -2.72 -6.71 15.50
N ASP A 123 -2.14 -6.21 14.39
CA ASP A 123 -2.01 -4.78 14.13
C ASP A 123 -3.40 -4.11 13.98
N VAL A 124 -4.36 -4.79 13.32
CA VAL A 124 -5.75 -4.35 13.24
C VAL A 124 -6.44 -4.35 14.62
N GLU A 125 -6.25 -5.38 15.43
CA GLU A 125 -6.84 -5.43 16.78
C GLU A 125 -6.27 -4.35 17.71
N GLU A 126 -5.00 -3.98 17.56
CA GLU A 126 -4.42 -2.85 18.28
C GLU A 126 -5.01 -1.50 17.79
N ALA A 127 -5.13 -1.32 16.47
CA ALA A 127 -5.71 -0.10 15.91
C ALA A 127 -7.17 0.15 16.34
N LYS A 128 -7.95 -0.90 16.57
CA LYS A 128 -9.32 -0.78 17.10
C LYS A 128 -9.40 -0.14 18.49
N LYS A 129 -8.31 -0.20 19.26
CA LYS A 129 -8.25 0.33 20.64
C LYS A 129 -7.92 1.82 20.70
N THR A 130 -7.45 2.41 19.63
CA THR A 130 -7.08 3.83 19.54
C THR A 130 -7.98 4.59 18.58
N ARG A 131 -8.00 5.92 18.70
CA ARG A 131 -8.63 6.86 17.76
C ARG A 131 -7.59 7.83 17.19
N GLU A 132 -6.32 7.59 17.48
CA GLU A 132 -5.24 8.44 16.99
C GLU A 132 -5.03 8.22 15.48
N TYR A 133 -4.97 9.33 14.77
CA TYR A 133 -4.54 9.37 13.38
C TYR A 133 -3.06 9.74 13.37
N GLY A 134 -2.24 8.86 12.87
CA GLY A 134 -0.80 9.13 12.81
C GLY A 134 0.00 8.00 13.43
N LEU A 135 -0.12 6.82 12.85
CA LEU A 135 0.91 5.84 13.01
C LEU A 135 2.22 6.48 12.55
N ASP A 136 3.30 6.08 13.17
CA ASP A 136 4.65 6.56 12.95
C ASP A 136 5.15 6.33 11.52
N MET A 137 4.42 6.87 10.54
CA MET A 137 4.68 6.76 9.11
C MET A 137 6.04 7.40 8.75
N ALA A 138 6.49 8.39 9.54
CA ALA A 138 7.79 9.00 9.36
C ALA A 138 8.95 8.03 9.59
N ASN A 139 8.74 6.99 10.40
CA ASN A 139 9.73 5.93 10.63
C ASN A 139 9.57 4.73 9.68
N HIS A 140 8.54 4.72 8.82
CA HIS A 140 8.25 3.66 7.88
C HIS A 140 8.00 4.22 6.47
N PRO A 141 9.05 4.68 5.75
CA PRO A 141 8.85 5.34 4.44
C PRO A 141 8.53 4.35 3.31
N ASN A 142 8.65 3.05 3.54
CA ASN A 142 8.54 1.96 2.56
C ASN A 142 7.15 1.31 2.60
N TRP A 143 6.11 2.07 2.35
CA TRP A 143 4.73 1.57 2.40
C TRP A 143 3.94 1.90 1.12
N PHE A 144 2.83 1.20 0.95
CA PHE A 144 1.79 1.50 -0.03
C PHE A 144 0.42 1.43 0.63
N ASP A 145 -0.52 2.23 0.17
CA ASP A 145 -1.88 2.27 0.71
C ASP A 145 -2.79 1.23 0.07
N ALA A 146 -3.61 0.60 0.92
CA ALA A 146 -4.66 -0.30 0.50
C ALA A 146 -5.95 0.01 1.29
N SER A 147 -6.93 0.62 0.64
CA SER A 147 -8.21 0.96 1.25
C SER A 147 -9.30 -0.03 0.86
N PHE A 148 -10.04 -0.55 1.87
CA PHE A 148 -11.14 -1.47 1.70
C PHE A 148 -12.45 -0.80 2.12
N ILE A 149 -13.26 -0.38 1.16
CA ILE A 149 -14.56 0.27 1.40
C ILE A 149 -15.67 -0.69 0.98
N SER A 150 -16.07 -1.61 1.87
CA SER A 150 -17.03 -2.67 1.55
C SER A 150 -18.49 -2.21 1.53
N TRP A 151 -18.81 -1.09 2.16
CA TRP A 151 -20.18 -0.58 2.30
C TRP A 151 -20.61 0.43 1.22
N LEU A 152 -19.68 0.91 0.40
CA LEU A 152 -19.93 1.88 -0.65
C LEU A 152 -19.74 1.24 -2.04
N SER A 153 -20.70 1.45 -2.93
CA SER A 153 -20.56 1.07 -4.34
C SER A 153 -20.13 2.28 -5.16
N TYR A 154 -19.03 2.14 -5.90
CA TYR A 154 -18.53 3.16 -6.82
C TYR A 154 -17.85 2.50 -8.02
N ASP A 155 -17.84 3.18 -9.15
CA ASP A 155 -17.24 2.68 -10.38
C ASP A 155 -15.73 3.01 -10.46
N SER A 156 -15.32 4.11 -9.86
CA SER A 156 -13.91 4.50 -9.78
C SER A 156 -13.68 5.41 -8.57
N LEU A 157 -12.46 5.38 -8.06
CA LEU A 157 -11.95 6.30 -7.05
C LEU A 157 -10.65 6.89 -7.57
N ASN A 158 -10.51 8.20 -7.49
CA ASN A 158 -9.27 8.90 -7.82
C ASN A 158 -8.95 9.88 -6.70
N ILE A 159 -7.76 9.76 -6.13
CA ILE A 159 -7.27 10.66 -5.09
C ILE A 159 -6.10 11.45 -5.67
N GLU A 160 -6.27 12.76 -5.76
CA GLU A 160 -5.20 13.68 -6.08
C GLU A 160 -4.51 14.12 -4.80
N LEU A 161 -3.19 13.96 -4.77
CA LEU A 161 -2.37 14.49 -3.70
C LEU A 161 -1.70 15.78 -4.15
N PRO A 162 -1.76 16.84 -3.34
CA PRO A 162 -0.97 18.03 -3.59
C PRO A 162 0.51 17.63 -3.66
N ASP A 163 1.28 18.27 -4.51
CA ASP A 163 2.74 18.09 -4.64
C ASP A 163 3.24 16.86 -5.41
N GLY A 164 2.37 16.09 -6.04
CA GLY A 164 2.78 15.01 -6.97
C GLY A 164 3.63 13.92 -6.32
N HIS A 165 3.39 13.62 -5.04
CA HIS A 165 4.01 12.47 -4.39
C HIS A 165 3.58 11.18 -5.09
N LEU A 166 4.53 10.27 -5.32
CA LEU A 166 4.24 8.94 -5.83
C LEU A 166 3.61 8.12 -4.71
N TYR A 167 2.28 8.01 -4.76
CA TYR A 167 1.54 7.07 -3.91
C TYR A 167 0.96 5.97 -4.79
N PHE A 168 1.06 4.76 -4.31
CA PHE A 168 0.29 3.65 -4.84
C PHE A 168 -0.91 3.44 -3.94
N GLU A 169 -2.07 3.86 -4.38
CA GLU A 169 -3.31 3.53 -3.71
C GLU A 169 -4.03 2.44 -4.51
N ILE A 170 -4.41 1.38 -3.83
CA ILE A 170 -5.14 0.27 -4.43
C ILE A 170 -6.47 0.14 -3.71
N GLY A 171 -7.53 0.50 -4.42
CA GLY A 171 -8.90 0.47 -3.92
C GLY A 171 -9.64 -0.82 -4.24
N ARG A 172 -10.56 -1.12 -3.43
CA ARG A 172 -11.75 -1.97 -3.37
C ARG A 172 -11.79 -3.34 -4.05
N ALA A 173 -12.16 -4.36 -3.23
CA ALA A 173 -12.79 -5.59 -3.69
C ALA A 173 -14.32 -5.51 -3.56
N HIS A 174 -15.08 -5.80 -4.62
CA HIS A 174 -16.49 -6.16 -4.56
C HIS A 174 -16.59 -7.66 -4.25
N VAL A 175 -17.26 -8.00 -3.17
CA VAL A 175 -17.67 -9.37 -2.86
C VAL A 175 -19.13 -9.52 -3.15
#